data_a7f6c751729972e557b50b891e0c3fb0
#
_entry.id   a7f6c751729972e557b50b891e0c3fb0
#
_cell.length_a   1.000
_cell.length_b   1.000
_cell.length_c   1.000
_cell.angle_alpha   90.00
_cell.angle_beta   90.00
_cell.angle_gamma   90.00
#
_symmetry.space_group_name_H-M   'P 1'
#
loop_
_entity.id
_entity.type
_entity.pdbx_description
1 polymer ?
#
loop_
_entity_poly.entity_id
_entity_poly.type
_entity_poly.pdbx_seq_one_letter_code
_entity_poly.pdbx_strand_id
1 'polypeptide(L)' 'NMLKKEAHTAPKQVTRDTIIGDILDMDQTTAPYFMEIGMHCLGCPASRGETIEEACEVHGVNCDELLEKLNTHLAAKKA' A
#
# COMPACT_ATOMS: atom_id res chain seq x y z
N ASN A 1 -2.70 -14.40 24.36
CA ASN A 1 -2.99 -14.10 24.33
C ASN A 1 -3.39 -13.87 23.94
N MET A 2 -3.13 -14.01 23.99
CA MET A 2 -3.44 -13.60 23.81
C MET A 2 -3.76 -13.24 23.14
N LEU A 3 -3.49 -13.30 23.03
CA LEU A 3 -3.71 -12.82 22.53
C LEU A 3 -4.15 -12.41 21.74
N LYS A 4 -4.06 -12.54 21.51
CA LYS A 4 -4.38 -11.98 20.99
C LYS A 4 -4.71 -11.33 20.40
N LYS A 5 -4.42 -11.43 20.19
CA LYS A 5 -4.79 -10.59 19.98
C LYS A 5 -4.76 -9.88 19.24
N GLU A 6 -4.46 -9.89 19.08
CA GLU A 6 -4.36 -9.29 18.54
C GLU A 6 -4.45 -8.97 17.45
N ALA A 7 -4.23 -9.38 17.34
CA ALA A 7 -4.11 -9.14 16.07
C ALA A 7 -5.10 -8.38 15.45
N HIS A 8 -5.93 -8.38 15.57
CA HIS A 8 -6.86 -7.70 14.92
C HIS A 8 -6.69 -6.35 14.77
N THR A 9 -5.83 -5.98 15.25
CA THR A 9 -5.72 -4.65 15.06
C THR A 9 -4.90 -4.26 13.94
N ALA A 10 -4.08 -5.09 13.41
CA ALA A 10 -3.26 -4.67 12.35
C ALA A 10 -3.87 -4.88 10.99
N PRO A 11 -5.10 -4.85 10.85
CA PRO A 11 -5.74 -5.03 9.59
C PRO A 11 -5.35 -4.03 8.55
N LYS A 12 -4.63 -3.02 8.90
CA LYS A 12 -4.25 -2.01 7.92
C LYS A 12 -2.97 -2.33 7.21
N GLN A 13 -2.34 -3.44 7.51
CA GLN A 13 -1.12 -3.79 6.81
C GLN A 13 -1.40 -4.20 5.38
N VAL A 14 -0.55 -3.73 4.47
CA VAL A 14 -0.65 -4.12 3.08
C VAL A 14 0.48 -5.06 2.73
N THR A 15 0.27 -5.86 1.68
CA THR A 15 1.25 -6.84 1.25
C THR A 15 1.50 -6.67 -0.24
N ARG A 16 2.38 -7.51 -0.78
CA ARG A 16 2.68 -7.47 -2.21
C ARG A 16 1.45 -7.69 -3.06
N ASP A 17 0.51 -8.47 -2.57
CA ASP A 17 -0.69 -8.82 -3.32
C ASP A 17 -1.82 -7.82 -3.16
N THR A 18 -1.66 -6.82 -2.32
CA THR A 18 -2.71 -5.85 -2.10
C THR A 18 -2.90 -4.99 -3.35
N ILE A 19 -4.15 -4.77 -3.70
CA ILE A 19 -4.50 -3.97 -4.88
C ILE A 19 -4.35 -2.50 -4.55
N ILE A 20 -3.67 -1.77 -5.42
CA ILE A 20 -3.39 -0.35 -5.19
C ILE A 20 -4.67 0.45 -5.01
N GLY A 21 -5.68 0.19 -5.83
CA GLY A 21 -6.95 0.89 -5.70
C GLY A 21 -7.56 0.74 -4.33
N ASP A 22 -7.43 -0.45 -3.74
CA ASP A 22 -7.96 -0.68 -2.41
C ASP A 22 -7.22 0.16 -1.37
N ILE A 23 -5.92 0.30 -1.54
CA ILE A 23 -5.14 1.12 -0.61
C ILE A 23 -5.55 2.58 -0.71
N LEU A 24 -5.71 3.08 -1.93
CA LEU A 24 -6.11 4.46 -2.14
C LEU A 24 -7.50 4.74 -1.60
N ASP A 25 -8.40 3.77 -1.72
CA ASP A 25 -9.74 3.93 -1.18
C ASP A 25 -9.72 3.92 0.35
N MET A 26 -8.81 3.16 0.93
CA MET A 26 -8.68 3.08 2.37
C MET A 26 -8.05 4.35 2.93
N ASP A 27 -7.06 4.90 2.24
CA ASP A 27 -6.35 6.08 2.71
C ASP A 27 -5.71 6.81 1.54
N GLN A 28 -6.37 7.89 1.10
CA GLN A 28 -5.89 8.65 -0.05
C GLN A 28 -4.54 9.31 0.19
N THR A 29 -4.16 9.47 1.44
CA THR A 29 -2.87 10.09 1.73
C THR A 29 -1.69 9.18 1.38
N THR A 30 -1.95 7.95 0.94
CA THR A 30 -0.89 7.09 0.43
C THR A 30 -0.52 7.41 -1.01
N ALA A 31 -1.33 8.20 -1.71
CA ALA A 31 -1.08 8.50 -3.12
C ALA A 31 0.34 8.99 -3.41
N PRO A 32 0.94 9.88 -2.60
CA PRO A 32 2.29 10.36 -2.89
C PRO A 32 3.33 9.24 -2.98
N TYR A 33 3.15 8.17 -2.23
CA TYR A 33 4.11 7.07 -2.28
C TYR A 33 4.11 6.40 -3.65
N PHE A 34 2.94 6.27 -4.25
CA PHE A 34 2.84 5.68 -5.58
C PHE A 34 3.33 6.65 -6.65
N MET A 35 3.08 7.93 -6.45
CA MET A 35 3.58 8.92 -7.39
C MET A 35 5.10 8.97 -7.39
N GLU A 36 5.70 8.73 -6.23
CA GLU A 36 7.14 8.73 -6.08
C GLU A 36 7.80 7.66 -6.95
N ILE A 37 7.15 6.53 -7.12
CA ILE A 37 7.73 5.46 -7.92
C ILE A 37 7.41 5.59 -9.42
N GLY A 38 6.68 6.64 -9.79
CA GLY A 38 6.41 6.93 -11.19
C GLY A 38 4.99 6.72 -11.65
N MET A 39 4.09 6.42 -10.73
CA MET A 39 2.68 6.22 -11.09
C MET A 39 1.97 7.56 -11.08
N HIS A 40 1.69 8.08 -12.27
CA HIS A 40 1.09 9.41 -12.37
C HIS A 40 -0.41 9.39 -12.62
N CYS A 41 -0.95 8.24 -12.96
CA CYS A 41 -2.35 8.15 -13.34
C CYS A 41 -3.12 7.27 -12.38
N LEU A 42 -3.19 7.70 -11.12
CA LEU A 42 -3.78 6.88 -10.08
C LEU A 42 -5.29 6.75 -10.19
N GLY A 43 -5.92 7.54 -11.04
CA GLY A 43 -7.34 7.42 -11.27
C GLY A 43 -7.71 6.45 -12.37
N CYS A 44 -6.72 5.93 -13.09
CA CYS A 44 -6.96 5.00 -14.18
C CYS A 44 -7.34 3.62 -13.66
N PRO A 45 -8.35 2.99 -14.23
CA PRO A 45 -8.69 1.62 -13.83
C PRO A 45 -7.53 0.65 -13.94
N ALA A 46 -6.68 0.83 -14.95
CA ALA A 46 -5.54 -0.05 -15.13
C ALA A 46 -4.58 0.03 -13.95
N SER A 47 -4.27 1.26 -13.51
CA SER A 47 -3.36 1.45 -12.38
C SER A 47 -3.99 0.97 -11.09
N ARG A 48 -5.26 1.25 -10.90
CA ARG A 48 -5.93 0.89 -9.67
C ARG A 48 -6.10 -0.62 -9.53
N GLY A 49 -6.06 -1.35 -10.63
CA GLY A 49 -6.21 -2.80 -10.59
C GLY A 49 -4.92 -3.57 -10.37
N GLU A 50 -3.79 -2.88 -10.32
CA GLU A 50 -2.51 -3.54 -10.14
C GLU A 50 -2.24 -3.82 -8.67
N THR A 51 -1.49 -4.91 -8.42
CA THR A 51 -0.99 -5.17 -7.08
C THR A 51 0.25 -4.33 -6.87
N ILE A 52 0.64 -4.20 -5.60
CA ILE A 52 1.87 -3.49 -5.27
C ILE A 52 3.06 -4.13 -5.98
N GLU A 53 3.10 -5.47 -5.99
CA GLU A 53 4.21 -6.18 -6.62
C GLU A 53 4.29 -5.88 -8.11
N GLU A 54 3.14 -5.89 -8.78
CA GLU A 54 3.10 -5.62 -10.21
C GLU A 54 3.60 -4.21 -10.52
N ALA A 55 3.17 -3.25 -9.72
CA ALA A 55 3.59 -1.88 -9.94
C ALA A 55 5.09 -1.71 -9.70
N CYS A 56 5.62 -2.36 -8.69
CA CYS A 56 7.04 -2.29 -8.41
C CYS A 56 7.87 -2.89 -9.54
N GLU A 57 7.38 -3.98 -10.12
CA GLU A 57 8.07 -4.59 -11.25
C GLU A 57 8.08 -3.66 -12.46
N VAL A 58 6.95 -3.06 -12.75
CA VAL A 58 6.83 -2.19 -13.91
C VAL A 58 7.74 -0.97 -13.77
N HIS A 59 7.82 -0.42 -12.56
CA HIS A 59 8.58 0.80 -12.34
C HIS A 59 10.01 0.55 -11.85
N GLY A 60 10.38 -0.71 -11.66
CA GLY A 60 11.76 -1.05 -11.29
C GLY A 60 12.13 -0.59 -9.89
N VAL A 61 11.21 -0.62 -8.96
CA VAL A 61 11.50 -0.19 -7.60
C VAL A 61 11.46 -1.36 -6.64
N ASN A 62 12.07 -1.17 -5.47
CA ASN A 62 12.13 -2.20 -4.46
C ASN A 62 10.77 -2.31 -3.75
N CYS A 63 10.14 -3.47 -3.91
CA CYS A 63 8.80 -3.68 -3.37
C CYS A 63 8.80 -3.64 -1.85
N ASP A 64 9.81 -4.24 -1.23
CA ASP A 64 9.86 -4.27 0.24
C ASP A 64 9.97 -2.89 0.83
N GLU A 65 10.74 -2.00 0.18
CA GLU A 65 10.86 -0.63 0.64
C GLU A 65 9.54 0.11 0.56
N LEU A 66 8.83 -0.08 -0.53
CA LEU A 66 7.54 0.56 -0.70
C LEU A 66 6.54 0.05 0.34
N LEU A 67 6.55 -1.26 0.57
CA LEU A 67 5.67 -1.85 1.57
C LEU A 67 5.97 -1.29 2.96
N GLU A 68 7.24 -1.14 3.28
CA GLU A 68 7.62 -0.61 4.58
C GLU A 68 7.10 0.82 4.76
N LYS A 69 7.26 1.64 3.73
CA LYS A 69 6.77 3.01 3.78
C LYS A 69 5.27 3.06 3.97
N LEU A 70 4.55 2.25 3.20
CA LEU A 70 3.10 2.25 3.27
C LEU A 70 2.62 1.77 4.62
N ASN A 71 3.19 0.69 5.14
CA ASN A 71 2.75 0.14 6.41
C ASN A 71 3.09 1.08 7.57
N THR A 72 4.24 1.73 7.50
CA THR A 72 4.61 2.71 8.51
C THR A 72 3.63 3.88 8.50
N HIS A 73 3.30 4.36 7.31
CA HIS A 73 2.35 5.45 7.17
C HIS A 73 0.98 5.08 7.72
N LEU A 74 0.49 3.91 7.35
CA LEU A 74 -0.83 3.48 7.79
C LEU A 74 -0.87 3.25 9.29
N ALA A 75 0.21 2.71 9.86
CA ALA A 75 0.27 2.50 11.29
C ALA A 75 0.27 3.83 12.04
N ALA A 76 0.99 4.81 11.52
CA ALA A 76 1.04 6.12 12.15
C ALA A 76 -0.33 6.79 12.15
N LYS A 77 -1.10 6.59 11.10
CA LYS A 77 -2.43 7.20 11.03
C LYS A 77 -3.40 6.62 12.03
N LYS A 78 -3.13 5.42 12.47
CA LYS A 78 -4.02 4.83 13.46
C LYS A 78 -3.85 5.44 14.84
N ALA A 79 -2.73 6.01 15.08
CA ALA A 79 -2.47 6.62 16.38
C ALA A 79 -3.27 7.93 16.58
#